data_7f3c0cec5589b96c37632c6e3a6c5b52
#
_entry.id   7f3c0cec5589b96c37632c6e3a6c5b52
#
_cell.length_a   1.000
_cell.length_b   1.000
_cell.length_c   1.000
_cell.angle_alpha   90.00
_cell.angle_beta   90.00
_cell.angle_gamma   90.00
#
_symmetry.space_group_name_H-M   'P 1'
#
loop_
_entity.id
_entity.type
_entity.pdbx_description
1 polymer ?
#
loop_
_entity_poly.entity_id
_entity_poly.type
_entity_poly.pdbx_seq_one_letter_code
_entity_poly.pdbx_strand_id
1 'polypeptide(L)'
;MNDAPELPDRDAVRTPMQWEPGEGAGFSTAAHTRRPLVGGVGISVEEQLADDASLLHRLRGLIQQRKVHPELGTAPFEAVETGHTGVLGFQRGELLCLHNFTEHTVDLGPVELGPFGYAWLPVEV
;
A
#
# COMPACT_ATOMS: atom_id res chain seq x y z
N MET A 1 0.86 5.22 26.08
CA MET A 1 1.25 6.20 25.08
C MET A 1 2.67 5.82 24.69
N ASN A 2 2.84 5.10 23.58
CA ASN A 2 4.17 4.71 23.14
C ASN A 2 4.77 5.91 22.40
N ASP A 3 5.63 6.64 23.06
CA ASP A 3 6.45 7.64 22.41
C ASP A 3 7.48 6.89 21.55
N ALA A 4 7.16 6.73 20.26
CA ALA A 4 8.17 6.29 19.32
C ALA A 4 9.32 7.30 19.38
N PRO A 5 10.59 6.85 19.49
CA PRO A 5 11.71 7.78 19.53
C PRO A 5 11.68 8.67 18.29
N GLU A 6 11.77 9.98 18.47
CA GLU A 6 11.96 10.90 17.36
C GLU A 6 13.29 10.55 16.69
N LEU A 7 13.18 9.92 15.54
CA LEU A 7 14.34 9.54 14.73
C LEU A 7 14.69 10.69 13.81
N PRO A 8 15.93 11.23 13.90
CA PRO A 8 16.33 12.35 13.06
C PRO A 8 16.35 11.93 11.58
N ASP A 9 15.71 12.75 10.75
CA ASP A 9 15.79 12.75 9.29
C ASP A 9 15.52 11.37 8.65
N ARG A 10 16.47 10.83 7.92
CA ARG A 10 16.34 9.58 7.15
C ARG A 10 16.29 8.31 8.01
N ASP A 11 16.55 8.39 9.30
CA ASP A 11 16.61 7.22 10.17
C ASP A 11 15.22 6.62 10.42
N ALA A 12 14.16 7.42 10.35
CA ALA A 12 12.79 6.95 10.44
C ALA A 12 12.41 5.92 9.35
N VAL A 13 13.03 5.99 8.18
CA VAL A 13 12.79 5.07 7.05
C VAL A 13 13.86 3.99 6.91
N ARG A 14 14.76 3.86 7.89
CA ARG A 14 15.89 2.90 7.87
C ARG A 14 15.93 2.04 9.13
N THR A 15 14.81 1.88 9.80
CA THR A 15 14.70 1.01 10.97
C THR A 15 14.87 -0.45 10.57
N PRO A 16 15.40 -1.30 11.47
CA PRO A 16 15.44 -2.74 11.22
C PRO A 16 14.04 -3.30 10.97
N MET A 17 13.94 -4.29 10.10
CA MET A 17 12.68 -4.96 9.80
C MET A 17 12.20 -5.77 10.99
N GLN A 18 10.92 -5.62 11.35
CA GLN A 18 10.27 -6.43 12.37
C GLN A 18 9.74 -7.72 11.74
N TRP A 19 10.41 -8.83 11.97
CA TRP A 19 10.00 -10.14 11.47
C TRP A 19 9.00 -10.81 12.39
N GLU A 20 9.25 -10.72 13.70
CA GLU A 20 8.48 -11.35 14.77
C GLU A 20 8.13 -10.30 15.83
N PRO A 21 7.04 -10.47 16.58
CA PRO A 21 6.79 -9.63 17.76
C PRO A 21 7.83 -9.93 18.86
N GLY A 22 8.12 -8.93 19.70
CA GLY A 22 8.98 -9.07 20.85
C GLY A 22 10.36 -8.45 20.73
N GLU A 23 11.21 -8.77 21.70
CA GLU A 23 12.55 -8.21 21.80
C GLU A 23 13.44 -8.67 20.64
N GLY A 24 14.19 -7.74 20.04
CA GLY A 24 15.01 -8.03 18.86
C GLY A 24 14.23 -8.21 17.56
N ALA A 25 12.90 -8.30 17.62
CA ALA A 25 11.98 -8.37 16.48
C ALA A 25 12.34 -9.42 15.41
N GLY A 26 12.97 -10.53 15.79
CA GLY A 26 13.49 -11.54 14.85
C GLY A 26 14.62 -11.02 13.95
N PHE A 27 15.05 -9.76 14.14
CA PHE A 27 16.12 -9.14 13.36
C PHE A 27 17.50 -9.41 13.94
N SER A 28 17.64 -9.33 15.28
CA SER A 28 18.92 -9.49 15.95
C SER A 28 18.74 -9.98 17.39
N THR A 29 19.69 -10.78 17.86
CA THR A 29 19.81 -11.17 19.28
C THR A 29 20.74 -10.24 20.07
N ALA A 30 21.30 -9.20 19.44
CA ALA A 30 22.16 -8.23 20.11
C ALA A 30 21.33 -7.32 21.03
N ALA A 31 21.88 -6.98 22.19
CA ALA A 31 21.25 -6.09 23.15
C ALA A 31 20.94 -4.69 22.55
N HIS A 32 21.71 -4.26 21.57
CA HIS A 32 21.51 -2.99 20.87
C HIS A 32 21.79 -3.16 19.37
N THR A 33 20.90 -2.61 18.58
CA THR A 33 21.09 -2.44 17.12
C THR A 33 21.62 -1.04 16.82
N ARG A 34 22.35 -0.89 15.72
CA ARG A 34 22.87 0.45 15.30
C ARG A 34 21.76 1.49 15.16
N ARG A 35 20.57 1.06 14.74
CA ARG A 35 19.37 1.89 14.65
C ARG A 35 18.31 1.28 15.55
N PRO A 36 17.49 2.10 16.21
CA PRO A 36 16.48 1.57 17.13
C PRO A 36 15.48 0.70 16.38
N LEU A 37 15.05 -0.37 17.04
CA LEU A 37 13.87 -1.12 16.65
C LEU A 37 12.63 -0.27 16.99
N VAL A 38 11.77 -0.07 16.02
CA VAL A 38 10.47 0.57 16.25
C VAL A 38 9.47 -0.55 16.51
N GLY A 39 8.96 -0.60 17.72
CA GLY A 39 7.96 -1.59 18.13
C GLY A 39 6.53 -1.10 17.88
N GLY A 40 5.61 -2.01 17.79
CA GLY A 40 4.17 -1.75 17.67
C GLY A 40 3.42 -3.05 17.51
N VAL A 41 2.12 -3.02 17.75
CA VAL A 41 1.23 -4.17 17.54
C VAL A 41 0.83 -4.21 16.07
N GLY A 42 0.85 -5.38 15.46
CA GLY A 42 0.41 -5.59 14.08
C GLY A 42 1.40 -5.12 13.01
N ILE A 43 2.66 -4.81 13.37
CA ILE A 43 3.64 -4.31 12.40
C ILE A 43 4.65 -5.38 11.96
N SER A 44 4.83 -6.44 12.74
CA SER A 44 5.75 -7.53 12.35
C SER A 44 5.21 -8.33 11.17
N VAL A 45 6.12 -8.94 10.43
CA VAL A 45 5.75 -9.80 9.30
C VAL A 45 4.87 -10.96 9.76
N GLU A 46 5.19 -11.58 10.91
CA GLU A 46 4.41 -12.67 11.48
C GLU A 46 2.98 -12.26 11.79
N GLU A 47 2.78 -11.12 12.46
CA GLU A 47 1.44 -10.60 12.77
C GLU A 47 0.66 -10.24 11.49
N GLN A 48 1.32 -9.62 10.52
CA GLN A 48 0.69 -9.27 9.25
C GLN A 48 0.37 -10.50 8.37
N LEU A 49 1.13 -11.58 8.48
CA LEU A 49 0.80 -12.84 7.80
C LEU A 49 -0.46 -13.49 8.39
N ALA A 50 -0.74 -13.27 9.66
CA ALA A 50 -1.92 -13.79 10.34
C ALA A 50 -3.19 -12.93 10.11
N ASP A 51 -3.06 -11.73 9.56
CA ASP A 51 -4.15 -10.81 9.27
C ASP A 51 -4.35 -10.61 7.76
N ASP A 52 -5.38 -11.21 7.20
CA ASP A 52 -5.71 -11.11 5.77
C ASP A 52 -6.01 -9.67 5.30
N ALA A 53 -6.37 -8.76 6.21
CA ALA A 53 -6.59 -7.34 5.93
C ALA A 53 -5.31 -6.49 6.04
N SER A 54 -4.18 -7.08 6.40
CA SER A 54 -2.91 -6.38 6.61
C SER A 54 -2.38 -5.71 5.34
N LEU A 55 -1.47 -4.73 5.54
CA LEU A 55 -0.76 -4.07 4.45
C LEU A 55 0.05 -5.07 3.61
N LEU A 56 0.66 -6.07 4.26
CA LEU A 56 1.42 -7.12 3.59
C LEU A 56 0.56 -7.88 2.58
N HIS A 57 -0.64 -8.33 2.99
CA HIS A 57 -1.55 -9.04 2.09
C HIS A 57 -2.07 -8.14 0.97
N ARG A 58 -2.37 -6.86 1.25
CA ARG A 58 -2.78 -5.89 0.23
C ARG A 58 -1.69 -5.67 -0.82
N LEU A 59 -0.44 -5.45 -0.39
CA LEU A 59 0.69 -5.29 -1.31
C LEU A 59 0.95 -6.54 -2.15
N ARG A 60 0.88 -7.72 -1.53
CA ARG A 60 0.99 -9.00 -2.27
C ARG A 60 -0.09 -9.12 -3.34
N GLY A 61 -1.33 -8.77 -3.02
CA GLY A 61 -2.45 -8.75 -3.96
C GLY A 61 -2.20 -7.81 -5.14
N LEU A 62 -1.78 -6.57 -4.87
CA LEU A 62 -1.45 -5.59 -5.91
C LEU A 62 -0.28 -6.05 -6.80
N ILE A 63 0.75 -6.66 -6.22
CA ILE A 63 1.88 -7.22 -6.99
C ILE A 63 1.39 -8.34 -7.92
N GLN A 64 0.51 -9.23 -7.43
CA GLN A 64 -0.04 -10.29 -8.27
C GLN A 64 -0.92 -9.73 -9.40
N GLN A 65 -1.79 -8.76 -9.10
CA GLN A 65 -2.57 -8.07 -10.13
C GLN A 65 -1.66 -7.43 -11.18
N ARG A 66 -0.61 -6.71 -10.76
CA ARG A 66 0.35 -6.13 -11.68
C ARG A 66 1.04 -7.16 -12.59
N LYS A 67 1.31 -8.38 -12.08
CA LYS A 67 1.92 -9.45 -12.88
C LYS A 67 1.00 -10.02 -13.95
N VAL A 68 -0.31 -10.05 -13.70
CA VAL A 68 -1.29 -10.55 -14.68
C VAL A 68 -1.76 -9.46 -15.65
N HIS A 69 -1.36 -8.20 -15.42
CA HIS A 69 -1.64 -7.04 -16.26
C HIS A 69 -0.35 -6.42 -16.79
N PRO A 70 0.30 -7.03 -17.81
CA PRO A 70 1.58 -6.53 -18.36
C PRO A 70 1.47 -5.13 -18.93
N GLU A 71 0.28 -4.70 -19.37
CA GLU A 71 -0.03 -3.35 -19.84
C GLU A 71 0.30 -2.27 -18.79
N LEU A 72 0.21 -2.57 -17.50
CA LEU A 72 0.62 -1.64 -16.43
C LEU A 72 2.11 -1.28 -16.47
N GLY A 73 2.94 -2.11 -17.09
CA GLY A 73 4.37 -1.86 -17.27
C GLY A 73 4.75 -1.31 -18.64
N THR A 74 4.02 -1.66 -19.70
CA THR A 74 4.44 -1.46 -21.09
C THR A 74 3.55 -0.56 -21.94
N ALA A 75 2.23 -0.48 -21.63
CA ALA A 75 1.32 0.36 -22.39
C ALA A 75 1.54 1.86 -22.11
N PRO A 76 1.22 2.76 -23.07
CA PRO A 76 1.21 4.19 -22.82
C PRO A 76 0.32 4.56 -21.63
N PHE A 77 0.66 5.64 -20.95
CA PHE A 77 -0.20 6.24 -19.95
C PHE A 77 -1.12 7.27 -20.61
N GLU A 78 -2.41 7.11 -20.43
CA GLU A 78 -3.42 8.03 -20.95
C GLU A 78 -4.29 8.51 -19.78
N ALA A 79 -4.28 9.83 -19.52
CA ALA A 79 -5.11 10.40 -18.47
C ALA A 79 -6.59 10.33 -18.89
N VAL A 80 -7.46 10.00 -17.95
CA VAL A 80 -8.92 9.94 -18.13
C VAL A 80 -9.60 10.94 -17.21
N GLU A 81 -10.43 11.79 -17.80
CA GLU A 81 -11.25 12.73 -17.04
C GLU A 81 -12.37 11.99 -16.30
N THR A 82 -12.34 12.03 -15.00
CA THR A 82 -13.35 11.38 -14.15
C THR A 82 -14.55 12.28 -13.83
N GLY A 83 -14.40 13.58 -14.05
CA GLY A 83 -15.39 14.59 -13.64
C GLY A 83 -15.43 14.85 -12.12
N HIS A 84 -14.59 14.20 -11.34
CA HIS A 84 -14.54 14.34 -9.89
C HIS A 84 -13.18 14.83 -9.39
N THR A 85 -13.18 15.94 -8.66
CA THR A 85 -11.98 16.44 -7.99
C THR A 85 -11.53 15.42 -6.93
N GLY A 86 -10.23 15.11 -6.93
CA GLY A 86 -9.64 14.13 -6.01
C GLY A 86 -9.75 12.68 -6.47
N VAL A 87 -10.30 12.42 -7.66
CA VAL A 87 -10.26 11.10 -8.29
C VAL A 87 -9.32 11.12 -9.49
N LEU A 88 -8.27 10.33 -9.43
CA LEU A 88 -7.36 10.11 -10.54
C LEU A 88 -7.88 8.95 -11.41
N GLY A 89 -8.07 9.22 -12.71
CA GLY A 89 -8.35 8.22 -13.73
C GLY A 89 -7.21 8.16 -14.75
N PHE A 90 -6.79 6.97 -15.10
CA PHE A 90 -5.87 6.76 -16.23
C PHE A 90 -6.07 5.39 -16.86
N GLN A 91 -5.74 5.30 -18.13
CA GLN A 91 -5.79 4.06 -18.89
C GLN A 91 -4.37 3.57 -19.22
N ARG A 92 -4.19 2.27 -19.16
CA ARG A 92 -3.00 1.55 -19.58
C ARG A 92 -3.42 0.39 -20.46
N GLY A 93 -3.36 0.58 -21.80
CA GLY A 93 -3.90 -0.40 -22.74
C GLY A 93 -5.40 -0.63 -22.53
N GLU A 94 -5.79 -1.86 -22.23
CA GLU A 94 -7.20 -2.23 -21.99
C GLU A 94 -7.60 -2.16 -20.50
N LEU A 95 -6.78 -1.54 -19.66
CA LEU A 95 -7.04 -1.40 -18.23
C LEU A 95 -7.30 0.05 -17.84
N LEU A 96 -8.49 0.32 -17.33
CA LEU A 96 -8.85 1.59 -16.71
C LEU A 96 -8.53 1.51 -15.21
N CYS A 97 -7.70 2.43 -14.73
CA CYS A 97 -7.30 2.55 -13.34
C CYS A 97 -7.94 3.81 -12.73
N LEU A 98 -8.68 3.64 -11.65
CA LEU A 98 -9.37 4.70 -10.94
C LEU A 98 -8.94 4.70 -9.48
N HIS A 99 -8.60 5.87 -8.94
CA HIS A 99 -8.11 6.03 -7.58
C HIS A 99 -8.78 7.24 -6.91
N ASN A 100 -9.49 7.01 -5.83
CA ASN A 100 -10.10 8.04 -5.01
C ASN A 100 -9.12 8.48 -3.91
N PHE A 101 -8.67 9.74 -3.94
CA PHE A 101 -7.79 10.33 -2.93
C PHE A 101 -8.55 11.15 -1.88
N THR A 102 -9.87 10.94 -1.77
CA THR A 102 -10.72 11.66 -0.82
C THR A 102 -11.16 10.75 0.34
N GLU A 103 -11.62 11.38 1.42
CA GLU A 103 -12.22 10.72 2.58
C GLU A 103 -13.70 10.34 2.37
N HIS A 104 -14.23 10.55 1.16
CA HIS A 104 -15.62 10.32 0.84
C HIS A 104 -15.76 9.24 -0.22
N THR A 105 -16.90 8.55 -0.20
CA THR A 105 -17.30 7.67 -1.30
C THR A 105 -17.62 8.51 -2.53
N VAL A 106 -17.14 8.09 -3.68
CA VAL A 106 -17.39 8.74 -4.98
C VAL A 106 -18.05 7.73 -5.92
N ASP A 107 -19.21 8.10 -6.43
CA ASP A 107 -19.93 7.35 -7.46
C ASP A 107 -19.51 7.88 -8.86
N LEU A 108 -18.91 7.00 -9.65
CA LEU A 108 -18.47 7.28 -11.03
C LEU A 108 -19.45 6.71 -12.08
N GLY A 109 -20.59 6.23 -11.65
CA GLY A 109 -21.61 5.60 -12.49
C GLY A 109 -21.39 4.09 -12.63
N PRO A 110 -20.37 3.62 -13.37
CA PRO A 110 -20.13 2.18 -13.52
C PRO A 110 -19.48 1.55 -12.28
N VAL A 111 -18.88 2.34 -11.40
CA VAL A 111 -18.21 1.90 -10.17
C VAL A 111 -18.30 2.96 -9.07
N GLU A 112 -18.51 2.50 -7.85
CA GLU A 112 -18.42 3.29 -6.64
C GLU A 112 -17.08 3.04 -5.96
N LEU A 113 -16.35 4.11 -5.65
CA LEU A 113 -15.09 4.05 -4.93
C LEU A 113 -15.28 4.56 -3.51
N GLY A 114 -15.09 3.71 -2.52
CA GLY A 114 -15.04 4.13 -1.12
C GLY A 114 -13.89 5.10 -0.82
N PRO A 115 -13.81 5.64 0.41
CA PRO A 115 -12.72 6.52 0.83
C PRO A 115 -11.36 5.87 0.57
N PHE A 116 -10.45 6.60 -0.10
CA PHE A 116 -9.12 6.10 -0.50
C PHE A 116 -9.15 4.78 -1.28
N GLY A 117 -10.30 4.48 -1.89
CA GLY A 117 -10.52 3.27 -2.67
C GLY A 117 -9.94 3.37 -4.09
N TYR A 118 -9.82 2.22 -4.72
CA TYR A 118 -9.39 2.13 -6.12
C TYR A 118 -10.12 1.01 -6.85
N ALA A 119 -10.15 1.10 -8.17
CA ALA A 119 -10.62 0.03 -9.05
C ALA A 119 -9.74 -0.05 -10.29
N TRP A 120 -9.47 -1.27 -10.75
CA TRP A 120 -8.84 -1.56 -12.03
C TRP A 120 -9.84 -2.37 -12.85
N LEU A 121 -10.31 -1.80 -13.92
CA LEU A 121 -11.43 -2.31 -14.71
C LEU A 121 -10.97 -2.53 -16.14
N PRO A 122 -11.42 -3.61 -16.82
CA PRO A 122 -11.23 -3.71 -18.26
C PRO A 122 -11.99 -2.58 -18.94
N VAL A 123 -11.36 -1.97 -19.94
CA VAL A 123 -12.05 -1.05 -20.85
C VAL A 123 -12.94 -1.89 -21.74
N GLU A 124 -14.26 -1.75 -21.59
CA GLU A 124 -15.19 -2.38 -22.52
C GLU A 124 -15.08 -1.68 -23.88
N VAL A 125 -14.79 -2.47 -24.90
CA VAL A 125 -14.72 -2.04 -26.29
C VAL A 125 -16.13 -1.94 -26.88
#